data_9adcd5b7c14d33a12355c031f36dad4f
#
_entry.id   9adcd5b7c14d33a12355c031f36dad4f
#
_cell.length_a   1.000
_cell.length_b   1.000
_cell.length_c   1.000
_cell.angle_alpha   90.00
_cell.angle_beta   90.00
_cell.angle_gamma   90.00
#
_symmetry.space_group_name_H-M   'P 1'
#
loop_
_entity.id
_entity.type
_entity.pdbx_description
1 polymer ?
#
loop_
_entity_poly.entity_id
_entity_poly.type
_entity_poly.pdbx_seq_one_letter_code
_entity_poly.pdbx_strand_id
1 'polypeptide(L)' 'MEILSLNLFALRKRRGLSREAVARALEISAMTYQRYEKNLRDPAAPMLLKLADFYGVSLDQLMGREPLPEPSEKGD' A
#
# COMPACT_ATOMS: atom_id res chain seq x y z
N MET A 1 -5.19 8.05 8.33
CA MET A 1 -5.12 6.64 8.79
C MET A 1 -3.66 6.23 8.89
N GLU A 2 -3.13 6.38 10.09
CA GLU A 2 -1.70 6.23 10.30
C GLU A 2 -1.20 4.81 10.04
N ILE A 3 -1.95 3.81 10.51
CA ILE A 3 -1.56 2.41 10.29
C ILE A 3 -1.52 2.09 8.79
N LEU A 4 -2.53 2.56 8.06
CA LEU A 4 -2.56 2.36 6.62
C LEU A 4 -1.31 2.94 5.96
N SER A 5 -0.93 4.16 6.35
CA SER A 5 0.23 4.83 5.76
C SER A 5 1.50 4.04 6.01
N LEU A 6 1.67 3.54 7.23
CA LEU A 6 2.83 2.72 7.57
C LEU A 6 2.85 1.42 6.78
N ASN A 7 1.67 0.79 6.64
CA ASN A 7 1.59 -0.46 5.89
C ASN A 7 1.88 -0.26 4.41
N LEU A 8 1.39 0.83 3.83
CA LEU A 8 1.68 1.11 2.43
C LEU A 8 3.18 1.27 2.21
N PHE A 9 3.83 2.01 3.09
CA PHE A 9 5.28 2.19 3.01
C PHE A 9 6.00 0.83 3.11
N ALA A 10 5.63 0.02 4.11
CA ALA A 10 6.28 -1.26 4.32
C ALA A 10 6.10 -2.19 3.12
N LEU A 11 4.89 -2.27 2.60
CA LEU A 11 4.60 -3.14 1.45
C LEU A 11 5.36 -2.71 0.21
N ARG A 12 5.42 -1.39 -0.04
CA ARG A 12 6.15 -0.88 -1.19
C ARG A 12 7.63 -1.19 -1.06
N LYS A 13 8.20 -0.99 0.12
CA LYS A 13 9.62 -1.27 0.33
C LYS A 13 9.93 -2.76 0.17
N ARG A 14 9.04 -3.63 0.63
CA ARG A 14 9.22 -5.08 0.44
C ARG A 14 9.36 -5.46 -1.03
N ARG A 15 8.64 -4.74 -1.90
CA ARG A 15 8.66 -5.02 -3.33
C ARG A 15 9.76 -4.26 -4.07
N GLY A 16 10.47 -3.37 -3.37
CA GLY A 16 11.50 -2.57 -4.01
C GLY A 16 10.99 -1.61 -5.05
N LEU A 17 9.76 -1.13 -4.89
CA LEU A 17 9.14 -0.26 -5.88
C LEU A 17 9.28 1.20 -5.48
N SER A 18 9.36 2.08 -6.50
CA SER A 18 9.27 3.51 -6.27
C SER A 18 7.81 3.92 -6.13
N ARG A 19 7.58 5.10 -5.53
CA ARG A 19 6.23 5.64 -5.46
C ARG A 19 5.66 5.87 -6.84
N GLU A 20 6.51 6.32 -7.77
CA GLU A 20 6.08 6.55 -9.15
C GLU A 20 5.61 5.26 -9.81
N ALA A 21 6.30 4.16 -9.57
CA ALA A 21 5.93 2.88 -10.15
C ALA A 21 4.58 2.42 -9.63
N VAL A 22 4.36 2.55 -8.31
CA VAL A 22 3.09 2.15 -7.71
C VAL A 22 1.96 3.04 -8.23
N ALA A 23 2.18 4.35 -8.26
CA ALA A 23 1.17 5.30 -8.72
C ALA A 23 0.77 5.00 -10.17
N ARG A 24 1.76 4.70 -11.01
CA ARG A 24 1.48 4.37 -12.40
C ARG A 24 0.59 3.12 -12.51
N ALA A 25 0.91 2.10 -11.72
CA ALA A 25 0.11 0.87 -11.73
C ALA A 25 -1.32 1.11 -11.26
N LEU A 26 -1.51 2.03 -10.33
CA LEU A 26 -2.83 2.36 -9.79
C LEU A 26 -3.53 3.46 -10.58
N GLU A 27 -2.86 4.03 -11.59
CA GLU A 27 -3.41 5.09 -12.45
C GLU A 27 -3.75 6.34 -11.67
N ILE A 28 -2.87 6.71 -10.73
CA ILE A 28 -2.98 7.94 -9.96
C ILE A 28 -1.65 8.69 -10.06
N SER A 29 -1.64 9.95 -9.62
CA SER A 29 -0.40 10.70 -9.63
C SER A 29 0.52 10.23 -8.51
N ALA A 30 1.83 10.38 -8.72
CA ALA A 30 2.81 10.05 -7.69
C ALA A 30 2.59 10.88 -6.44
N MET A 31 2.17 12.13 -6.58
CA MET A 31 1.89 12.98 -5.44
C MET A 31 0.73 12.45 -4.61
N THR A 32 -0.33 11.98 -5.27
CA THR A 32 -1.47 11.40 -4.55
C THR A 32 -1.02 10.18 -3.76
N TYR A 33 -0.26 9.28 -4.38
CA TYR A 33 0.21 8.10 -3.66
C TYR A 33 1.12 8.48 -2.50
N GLN A 34 2.02 9.45 -2.71
CA GLN A 34 2.91 9.93 -1.66
C GLN A 34 2.12 10.44 -0.46
N ARG A 35 1.04 11.16 -0.71
CA ARG A 35 0.20 11.67 0.37
C ARG A 35 -0.45 10.56 1.17
N TYR A 36 -0.81 9.45 0.52
CA TYR A 36 -1.31 8.28 1.25
C TYR A 36 -0.24 7.74 2.20
N GLU A 37 1.00 7.62 1.73
CA GLU A 37 2.07 7.07 2.57
C GLU A 37 2.47 8.03 3.69
N LYS A 38 2.29 9.31 3.50
CA LYS A 38 2.68 10.29 4.50
C LYS A 38 1.54 10.68 5.44
N ASN A 39 0.43 9.98 5.35
CA ASN A 39 -0.75 10.23 6.18
C ASN A 39 -1.27 11.66 6.01
N LEU A 40 -1.16 12.20 4.80
CA LEU A 40 -1.68 13.53 4.48
C LEU A 40 -3.03 13.45 3.78
N ARG A 41 -3.42 12.27 3.33
CA ARG A 41 -4.68 12.07 2.65
C ARG A 41 -5.07 10.61 2.80
N ASP A 42 -6.36 10.36 3.05
CA ASP A 42 -6.89 9.01 3.14
C ASP A 42 -7.47 8.60 1.80
N PRO A 43 -7.17 7.37 1.33
CA PRO A 43 -7.82 6.89 0.10
C PRO A 43 -9.30 6.66 0.32
N ALA A 44 -10.08 6.91 -0.72
CA ALA A 44 -11.49 6.54 -0.72
C ALA A 44 -11.61 5.00 -0.79
N ALA A 45 -12.80 4.49 -0.45
CA ALA A 45 -13.00 3.05 -0.37
C ALA A 45 -12.61 2.29 -1.65
N PRO A 46 -12.97 2.77 -2.86
CA PRO A 46 -12.53 2.05 -4.06
C PRO A 46 -11.01 1.98 -4.19
N MET A 47 -10.31 3.03 -3.79
CA MET A 47 -8.84 3.03 -3.85
C MET A 47 -8.25 2.11 -2.81
N LEU A 48 -8.87 2.01 -1.63
CA LEU A 48 -8.42 1.06 -0.61
C LEU A 48 -8.43 -0.36 -1.15
N LEU A 49 -9.48 -0.73 -1.88
CA LEU A 49 -9.56 -2.06 -2.48
C LEU A 49 -8.49 -2.25 -3.54
N LYS A 50 -8.24 -1.25 -4.35
CA LYS A 50 -7.19 -1.32 -5.36
C LYS A 50 -5.82 -1.49 -4.72
N LEU A 51 -5.56 -0.77 -3.63
CA LEU A 51 -4.29 -0.87 -2.92
C LEU A 51 -4.09 -2.27 -2.34
N ALA A 52 -5.14 -2.81 -1.71
CA ALA A 52 -5.07 -4.15 -1.15
C ALA A 52 -4.79 -5.18 -2.25
N ASP A 53 -5.51 -5.08 -3.36
CA ASP A 53 -5.32 -5.98 -4.49
C ASP A 53 -3.91 -5.87 -5.06
N PHE A 54 -3.43 -4.64 -5.23
CA PHE A 54 -2.11 -4.41 -5.80
C PHE A 54 -1.02 -5.06 -4.96
N TYR A 55 -1.13 -4.92 -3.65
CA TYR A 55 -0.11 -5.48 -2.74
C TYR A 55 -0.41 -6.93 -2.34
N GLY A 56 -1.51 -7.50 -2.82
CA GLY A 56 -1.82 -8.89 -2.54
C GLY A 56 -2.13 -9.17 -1.09
N VAL A 57 -2.75 -8.22 -0.40
CA VAL A 57 -3.13 -8.38 1.00
C VAL A 57 -4.63 -8.17 1.14
N SER A 58 -5.19 -8.60 2.27
CA SER A 58 -6.59 -8.34 2.54
C SER A 58 -6.77 -6.88 2.97
N LEU A 59 -8.00 -6.40 2.89
CA LEU A 59 -8.30 -5.08 3.39
C LEU A 59 -8.03 -4.99 4.90
N ASP A 60 -8.37 -6.02 5.64
CA ASP A 60 -8.09 -6.05 7.08
C ASP A 60 -6.61 -5.95 7.37
N GLN A 61 -5.78 -6.64 6.58
CA GLN A 61 -4.33 -6.53 6.74
C GLN A 61 -3.86 -5.12 6.41
N LEU A 62 -4.36 -4.56 5.31
CA LEU A 62 -3.94 -3.23 4.90
C LEU A 62 -4.28 -2.18 5.95
N MET A 63 -5.47 -2.31 6.56
CA MET A 63 -5.97 -1.35 7.53
C MET A 63 -5.45 -1.60 8.95
N GLY A 64 -4.70 -2.66 9.14
CA GLY A 64 -4.11 -2.95 10.45
C GLY A 64 -5.00 -3.70 11.40
N ARG A 65 -6.12 -4.25 10.94
CA ARG A 65 -6.97 -5.10 11.77
C ARG A 65 -6.42 -6.51 11.89
N GLU A 66 -5.57 -6.90 10.96
CA GLU A 66 -4.81 -8.14 10.99
C GLU A 66 -3.37 -7.82 10.64
N PRO A 67 -2.42 -8.61 11.10
CA PRO A 67 -1.02 -8.34 10.76
C PRO A 67 -0.79 -8.56 9.27
N LEU A 68 0.17 -7.81 8.71
CA LEU A 68 0.58 -8.04 7.35
C LEU A 68 1.17 -9.44 7.24
N PRO A 69 1.07 -10.08 6.06
CA PRO A 69 1.68 -11.38 5.88
C PRO A 69 3.20 -11.28 6.02
N GLU A 70 3.82 -12.39 6.40
CA GLU A 70 5.27 -12.43 6.49
C GLU A 70 5.87 -12.19 5.10
N PRO A 71 7.00 -11.48 5.01
CA PRO A 71 7.67 -11.33 3.72
C PRO A 71 8.05 -12.69 3.16
N SER A 72 7.90 -12.86 1.83
CA SER A 72 8.24 -14.10 1.18
C SER A 72 9.74 -14.33 1.26
N GLU A 73 10.12 -15.56 1.60
CA GLU A 73 11.52 -15.92 1.64
C GLU A 73 12.01 -16.32 0.29
N LYS A 74 11.76 -16.75 -0.22
CA LYS A 74 12.22 -17.19 -1.18
C LYS A 74 11.79 -17.26 -2.21
N GLY A 75 11.67 -16.79 -2.02
CA GLY A 75 11.36 -16.82 -3.00
C GLY A 75 11.07 -18.02 -3.53
N ASP A 76 10.87 -18.35 -3.36
CA ASP A 76 10.70 -19.28 -3.74
C ASP A 76 10.40 -19.42 -4.29
#